data_9d8594d592753e1f6cd85a3e888a9205
#
_entry.id   9d8594d592753e1f6cd85a3e888a9205
#
_cell.length_a   1.000
_cell.length_b   1.000
_cell.length_c   1.000
_cell.angle_alpha   90.00
_cell.angle_beta   90.00
_cell.angle_gamma   90.00
#
_symmetry.space_group_name_H-M   'P 1'
#
loop_
_entity.id
_entity.type
_entity.pdbx_description
1 polymer ?
#
loop_
_entity_poly.entity_id
_entity_poly.type
_entity_poly.pdbx_seq_one_letter_code
_entity_poly.pdbx_strand_id
1 'polypeptide(L)'
;MRTFNYSAIKEQKWDSDVLGLIAAIYKEAGKQELYLKQRPEELEKLVEIAKIQSTEASNAIEGIVTTSTRIRQLVEEKTTPRNRDEQEIAGYRDVLSIIHESFDAIPITRNYILQLH
;
A
#
# COMPACT_ATOMS: atom_id res chain seq x y z
N MET A 1 -24.39 11.91 -12.51
CA MET A 1 -23.02 11.46 -12.14
C MET A 1 -22.17 12.69 -11.82
N ARG A 2 -21.64 12.85 -10.62
CA ARG A 2 -20.76 13.98 -10.30
C ARG A 2 -19.42 13.77 -11.00
N THR A 3 -19.07 14.65 -11.94
CA THR A 3 -17.74 14.68 -12.53
C THR A 3 -16.78 15.39 -11.57
N PHE A 4 -15.78 14.68 -11.10
CA PHE A 4 -14.74 15.27 -10.25
C PHE A 4 -13.79 16.10 -11.10
N ASN A 5 -13.60 17.37 -10.73
CA ASN A 5 -12.69 18.26 -11.43
C ASN A 5 -11.31 18.27 -10.78
N TYR A 6 -10.37 17.51 -11.33
CA TYR A 6 -9.00 17.41 -10.82
C TYR A 6 -8.18 18.71 -11.00
N SER A 7 -8.61 19.64 -11.87
CA SER A 7 -7.90 20.92 -12.04
C SER A 7 -7.95 21.78 -10.78
N ALA A 8 -9.01 21.67 -9.99
CA ALA A 8 -9.14 22.40 -8.72
C ALA A 8 -8.03 22.07 -7.72
N ILE A 9 -7.45 20.86 -7.79
CA ILE A 9 -6.34 20.44 -6.92
C ILE A 9 -5.07 21.24 -7.23
N LYS A 10 -4.82 21.56 -8.52
CA LYS A 10 -3.65 22.32 -8.94
C LYS A 10 -3.70 23.80 -8.55
N GLU A 11 -4.92 24.32 -8.34
CA GLU A 11 -5.17 25.72 -7.99
C GLU A 11 -5.24 25.93 -6.47
N GLN A 12 -5.22 24.85 -5.69
CA GLN A 12 -5.31 24.92 -4.25
C GLN A 12 -4.04 25.56 -3.66
N LYS A 13 -4.23 26.61 -2.86
CA LYS A 13 -3.14 27.22 -2.11
C LYS A 13 -2.82 26.35 -0.90
N TRP A 14 -1.54 26.08 -0.73
CA TRP A 14 -1.04 25.37 0.43
C TRP A 14 -0.84 26.36 1.58
N ASP A 15 -1.42 26.06 2.73
CA ASP A 15 -1.21 26.84 3.95
C ASP A 15 0.04 26.37 4.71
N SER A 16 0.41 27.12 5.78
CA SER A 16 1.56 26.80 6.59
C SER A 16 1.46 25.46 7.31
N ASP A 17 0.25 25.01 7.65
CA ASP A 17 0.05 23.74 8.34
C ASP A 17 0.33 22.56 7.40
N VAL A 18 -0.15 22.62 6.16
CA VAL A 18 0.14 21.62 5.12
C VAL A 18 1.63 21.59 4.81
N LEU A 19 2.29 22.75 4.67
CA LEU A 19 3.74 22.82 4.46
C LEU A 19 4.51 22.22 5.64
N GLY A 20 4.07 22.46 6.88
CA GLY A 20 4.64 21.86 8.07
C GLY A 20 4.53 20.34 8.09
N LEU A 21 3.39 19.78 7.68
CA LEU A 21 3.18 18.33 7.55
C LEU A 21 4.06 17.73 6.46
N ILE A 22 4.17 18.38 5.32
CA ILE A 22 5.07 17.92 4.22
C ILE A 22 6.52 17.90 4.71
N ALA A 23 6.98 18.96 5.39
CA ALA A 23 8.33 19.02 5.96
C ALA A 23 8.57 17.89 6.98
N ALA A 24 7.60 17.58 7.83
CA ALA A 24 7.68 16.48 8.77
C ALA A 24 7.79 15.12 8.07
N ILE A 25 6.99 14.87 7.03
CA ILE A 25 7.04 13.64 6.24
C ILE A 25 8.43 13.47 5.60
N TYR A 26 8.96 14.51 4.96
CA TYR A 26 10.28 14.44 4.32
C TYR A 26 11.42 14.25 5.32
N LYS A 27 11.30 14.83 6.52
CA LYS A 27 12.26 14.61 7.60
C LYS A 27 12.30 13.14 8.03
N GLU A 28 11.13 12.51 8.20
CA GLU A 28 11.06 11.10 8.57
C GLU A 28 11.49 10.18 7.41
N ALA A 29 11.14 10.52 6.17
CA ALA A 29 11.63 9.80 4.98
C ALA A 29 13.17 9.82 4.90
N GLY A 30 13.81 10.96 5.18
CA GLY A 30 15.26 11.06 5.23
C GLY A 30 15.90 10.20 6.33
N LYS A 31 15.24 10.07 7.48
CA LYS A 31 15.69 9.12 8.53
C LYS A 31 15.56 7.67 8.08
N GLN A 32 14.50 7.32 7.35
CA GLN A 32 14.32 5.97 6.82
C GLN A 32 15.45 5.55 5.88
N GLU A 33 15.94 6.44 5.03
CA GLU A 33 17.09 6.15 4.17
C GLU A 33 18.34 5.75 4.98
N LEU A 34 18.52 6.35 6.14
CA LEU A 34 19.61 6.03 7.04
C LEU A 34 19.43 4.62 7.64
N TYR A 35 18.24 4.30 8.09
CA TYR A 35 17.91 2.98 8.65
C TYR A 35 18.01 1.86 7.60
N LEU A 36 17.59 2.10 6.38
CA LEU A 36 17.72 1.15 5.24
C LEU A 36 19.16 0.73 5.02
N LYS A 37 20.13 1.64 5.23
CA LYS A 37 21.55 1.33 5.10
C LYS A 37 22.14 0.61 6.31
N GLN A 38 21.57 0.84 7.50
CA GLN A 38 22.11 0.32 8.77
C GLN A 38 21.53 -1.04 9.18
N ARG A 39 20.24 -1.30 8.85
CA ARG A 39 19.51 -2.49 9.30
C ARG A 39 18.55 -3.04 8.24
N PRO A 40 19.08 -3.46 7.08
CA PRO A 40 18.23 -3.92 5.97
C PRO A 40 17.38 -5.13 6.33
N GLU A 41 17.91 -6.10 7.07
CA GLU A 41 17.18 -7.33 7.44
C GLU A 41 16.00 -7.08 8.38
N GLU A 42 16.14 -6.15 9.32
CA GLU A 42 15.04 -5.78 10.23
C GLU A 42 13.92 -5.08 9.49
N LEU A 43 14.27 -4.22 8.52
CA LEU A 43 13.30 -3.51 7.69
C LEU A 43 12.58 -4.45 6.72
N GLU A 44 13.27 -5.44 6.17
CA GLU A 44 12.66 -6.48 5.34
C GLU A 44 11.58 -7.25 6.12
N LYS A 45 11.86 -7.65 7.36
CA LYS A 45 10.86 -8.28 8.24
C LYS A 45 9.68 -7.37 8.54
N LEU A 46 9.91 -6.08 8.75
CA LEU A 46 8.82 -5.12 8.97
C LEU A 46 7.95 -4.94 7.73
N VAL A 47 8.54 -4.95 6.53
CA VAL A 47 7.78 -4.91 5.27
C VAL A 47 6.88 -6.13 5.13
N GLU A 48 7.37 -7.33 5.43
CA GLU A 48 6.57 -8.55 5.38
C GLU A 48 5.40 -8.52 6.37
N ILE A 49 5.64 -8.09 7.60
CA ILE A 49 4.59 -7.90 8.60
C ILE A 49 3.56 -6.86 8.12
N ALA A 50 4.02 -5.74 7.57
CA ALA A 50 3.15 -4.69 7.06
C ALA A 50 2.28 -5.18 5.89
N LYS A 51 2.82 -5.99 4.99
CA LYS A 51 2.05 -6.61 3.89
C LYS A 51 0.91 -7.49 4.43
N ILE A 52 1.18 -8.33 5.43
CA ILE A 52 0.17 -9.20 6.05
C ILE A 52 -0.93 -8.36 6.69
N GLN A 53 -0.55 -7.40 7.55
CA GLN A 53 -1.49 -6.55 8.28
C GLN A 53 -2.32 -5.67 7.34
N SER A 54 -1.70 -5.11 6.32
CA SER A 54 -2.40 -4.29 5.32
C SER A 54 -3.40 -5.12 4.52
N THR A 55 -3.02 -6.31 4.10
CA THR A 55 -3.90 -7.23 3.38
C THR A 55 -5.09 -7.63 4.24
N GLU A 56 -4.87 -8.01 5.50
CA GLU A 56 -5.93 -8.40 6.43
C GLU A 56 -6.90 -7.23 6.69
N ALA A 57 -6.38 -6.07 7.07
CA ALA A 57 -7.19 -4.92 7.43
C ALA A 57 -7.99 -4.35 6.24
N SER A 58 -7.37 -4.24 5.08
CA SER A 58 -8.03 -3.70 3.89
C SER A 58 -9.17 -4.60 3.40
N ASN A 59 -8.97 -5.90 3.38
CA ASN A 59 -10.02 -6.85 3.00
C ASN A 59 -11.14 -6.91 4.05
N ALA A 60 -10.81 -6.80 5.35
CA ALA A 60 -11.79 -6.77 6.41
C ALA A 60 -12.74 -5.56 6.34
N ILE A 61 -12.26 -4.40 5.89
CA ILE A 61 -13.09 -3.21 5.66
C ILE A 61 -14.19 -3.49 4.61
N GLU A 62 -13.89 -4.33 3.63
CA GLU A 62 -14.83 -4.75 2.58
C GLU A 62 -15.68 -5.96 2.97
N GLY A 63 -15.56 -6.43 4.21
CA GLY A 63 -16.30 -7.58 4.73
C GLY A 63 -15.69 -8.94 4.38
N ILE A 64 -14.50 -8.95 3.80
CA ILE A 64 -13.76 -10.18 3.47
C ILE A 64 -12.90 -10.55 4.68
N VAL A 65 -13.37 -11.55 5.43
CA VAL A 65 -12.73 -11.98 6.69
C VAL A 65 -12.36 -13.46 6.62
N THR A 66 -11.13 -13.76 6.99
CA THR A 66 -10.66 -15.13 7.21
C THR A 66 -9.75 -15.17 8.45
N THR A 67 -9.23 -16.32 8.83
CA THR A 67 -8.35 -16.43 9.99
C THR A 67 -6.97 -15.80 9.70
N SER A 68 -6.33 -15.24 10.73
CA SER A 68 -4.99 -14.65 10.58
C SER A 68 -3.95 -15.68 10.11
N THR A 69 -4.11 -16.96 10.49
CA THR A 69 -3.29 -18.05 9.96
C THR A 69 -3.49 -18.22 8.47
N ARG A 70 -4.74 -18.12 7.98
CA ARG A 70 -5.03 -18.28 6.56
C ARG A 70 -4.55 -17.08 5.75
N ILE A 71 -4.68 -15.86 6.28
CA ILE A 71 -4.07 -14.65 5.67
C ILE A 71 -2.58 -14.85 5.47
N ARG A 72 -1.87 -15.30 6.50
CA ARG A 72 -0.43 -15.56 6.41
C ARG A 72 -0.09 -16.58 5.33
N GLN A 73 -0.82 -17.69 5.27
CA GLN A 73 -0.63 -18.69 4.22
C GLN A 73 -0.86 -18.13 2.80
N LEU A 74 -1.84 -17.27 2.62
CA LEU A 74 -2.13 -16.65 1.32
C LEU A 74 -1.07 -15.61 0.94
N VAL A 75 -0.55 -14.87 1.91
CA VAL A 75 0.40 -13.76 1.66
C VAL A 75 1.84 -14.26 1.57
N GLU A 76 2.32 -15.01 2.56
CA GLU A 76 3.70 -15.49 2.63
C GLU A 76 3.92 -16.75 1.77
N GLU A 77 3.07 -17.76 1.96
CA GLU A 77 3.26 -19.07 1.33
C GLU A 77 2.63 -19.15 -0.07
N LYS A 78 1.89 -18.13 -0.47
CA LYS A 78 1.18 -18.06 -1.76
C LYS A 78 0.34 -19.30 -2.05
N THR A 79 -0.32 -19.84 -1.03
CA THR A 79 -1.17 -21.01 -1.17
C THR A 79 -2.36 -20.73 -2.09
N THR A 80 -2.88 -21.77 -2.76
CA THR A 80 -4.01 -21.62 -3.68
C THR A 80 -5.28 -21.16 -2.94
N PRO A 81 -5.95 -20.09 -3.41
CA PRO A 81 -7.24 -19.66 -2.88
C PRO A 81 -8.30 -20.73 -3.00
N ARG A 82 -9.14 -20.90 -1.98
CA ARG A 82 -10.19 -21.93 -1.90
C ARG A 82 -11.56 -21.42 -2.34
N ASN A 83 -11.79 -20.12 -2.24
CA ASN A 83 -13.05 -19.47 -2.57
C ASN A 83 -12.81 -18.06 -3.13
N ARG A 84 -13.89 -17.36 -3.46
CA ARG A 84 -13.83 -16.02 -4.04
C ARG A 84 -13.17 -15.00 -3.10
N ASP A 85 -13.49 -15.01 -1.81
CA ASP A 85 -12.92 -14.10 -0.83
C ASP A 85 -11.40 -14.26 -0.73
N GLU A 86 -10.91 -15.50 -0.73
CA GLU A 86 -9.48 -15.77 -0.75
C GLU A 86 -8.81 -15.37 -2.08
N GLN A 87 -9.54 -15.43 -3.20
CA GLN A 87 -9.06 -14.91 -4.49
C GLN A 87 -8.88 -13.40 -4.46
N GLU A 88 -9.80 -12.66 -3.82
CA GLU A 88 -9.68 -11.22 -3.64
C GLU A 88 -8.50 -10.86 -2.74
N ILE A 89 -8.31 -11.59 -1.64
CA ILE A 89 -7.13 -11.46 -0.78
C ILE A 89 -5.82 -11.71 -1.56
N ALA A 90 -5.78 -12.75 -2.37
CA ALA A 90 -4.61 -13.07 -3.19
C ALA A 90 -4.35 -11.99 -4.25
N GLY A 91 -5.39 -11.46 -4.89
CA GLY A 91 -5.28 -10.35 -5.83
C GLY A 91 -4.74 -9.08 -5.16
N TYR A 92 -5.25 -8.73 -3.99
CA TYR A 92 -4.74 -7.59 -3.21
C TYR A 92 -3.25 -7.76 -2.88
N ARG A 93 -2.85 -8.94 -2.40
CA ARG A 93 -1.45 -9.28 -2.15
C ARG A 93 -0.57 -9.05 -3.37
N ASP A 94 -1.00 -9.54 -4.54
CA ASP A 94 -0.21 -9.45 -5.77
C ASP A 94 -0.04 -7.99 -6.22
N VAL A 95 -1.11 -7.20 -6.16
CA VAL A 95 -1.06 -5.76 -6.46
C VAL A 95 -0.17 -5.02 -5.46
N LEU A 96 -0.29 -5.32 -4.18
CA LEU A 96 0.55 -4.71 -3.15
C LEU A 96 2.03 -5.02 -3.37
N SER A 97 2.38 -6.24 -3.77
CA SER A 97 3.75 -6.62 -4.12
C SER A 97 4.26 -5.84 -5.33
N ILE A 98 3.47 -5.71 -6.39
CA ILE A 98 3.82 -4.91 -7.58
C ILE A 98 4.11 -3.45 -7.18
N ILE A 99 3.27 -2.87 -6.33
CA ILE A 99 3.47 -1.49 -5.85
C ILE A 99 4.77 -1.37 -5.06
N HIS A 100 5.02 -2.28 -4.12
CA HIS A 100 6.24 -2.25 -3.31
C HIS A 100 7.52 -2.41 -4.12
N GLU A 101 7.48 -3.23 -5.17
CA GLU A 101 8.64 -3.52 -6.02
C GLU A 101 8.90 -2.46 -7.09
N SER A 102 7.86 -1.71 -7.49
CA SER A 102 7.91 -0.88 -8.71
C SER A 102 7.29 0.51 -8.54
N PHE A 103 7.09 1.00 -7.31
CA PHE A 103 6.38 2.27 -7.06
C PHE A 103 7.02 3.48 -7.77
N ASP A 104 8.33 3.50 -7.93
CA ASP A 104 9.08 4.56 -8.62
C ASP A 104 8.84 4.56 -10.14
N ALA A 105 8.45 3.41 -10.71
CA ALA A 105 8.11 3.27 -12.12
C ALA A 105 6.59 3.39 -12.40
N ILE A 106 5.76 3.45 -11.36
CA ILE A 106 4.30 3.53 -11.49
C ILE A 106 3.82 4.95 -11.15
N PRO A 107 3.60 5.81 -12.14
CA PRO A 107 3.06 7.15 -11.89
C PRO A 107 1.60 7.07 -11.44
N ILE A 108 1.19 7.99 -10.55
CA ILE A 108 -0.18 8.10 -10.08
C ILE A 108 -1.04 8.72 -11.18
N THR A 109 -1.57 7.87 -12.06
CA THR A 109 -2.48 8.26 -13.15
C THR A 109 -3.73 7.38 -13.12
N ARG A 110 -4.82 7.88 -13.73
CA ARG A 110 -6.06 7.11 -13.85
C ARG A 110 -5.84 5.73 -14.48
N ASN A 111 -5.02 5.64 -15.52
CA ASN A 111 -4.80 4.38 -16.23
C ASN A 111 -4.08 3.36 -15.35
N TYR A 112 -3.05 3.77 -14.64
CA TYR A 112 -2.34 2.85 -13.73
C TYR A 112 -3.21 2.42 -12.55
N ILE A 113 -4.03 3.32 -11.99
CA ILE A 113 -4.98 2.94 -10.92
C ILE A 113 -5.97 1.89 -11.44
N LEU A 114 -6.51 2.06 -12.65
CA LEU A 114 -7.42 1.09 -13.26
C LEU A 114 -6.75 -0.25 -13.61
N GLN A 115 -5.46 -0.26 -13.90
CA GLN A 115 -4.71 -1.50 -14.15
C GLN A 115 -4.40 -2.27 -12.87
N LEU A 116 -4.23 -1.57 -11.76
CA LEU A 116 -3.98 -2.20 -10.46
C LEU A 116 -5.27 -2.73 -9.79
N HIS A 117 -6.43 -2.20 -10.16
CA HIS A 117 -7.73 -2.67 -9.69
C HIS A 117 -8.11 -3.98 -10.37
#